data_5dd72a863559607daa113df729187b3e
#
_entry.id   5dd72a863559607daa113df729187b3e
#
_cell.length_a   1.000
_cell.length_b   1.000
_cell.length_c   1.000
_cell.angle_alpha   90.00
_cell.angle_beta   90.00
_cell.angle_gamma   90.00
#
_symmetry.space_group_name_H-M   'P 1'
#
loop_
_entity.id
_entity.type
_entity.pdbx_description
1 polymer ?
#
loop_
_entity_poly.entity_id
_entity_poly.type
_entity_poly.pdbx_seq_one_letter_code
_entity_poly.pdbx_strand_id
1 'polypeptide(L)'
;MSQHTTATSGRNILVVGAGPAAWRFVRAYHEGAQDAGRASDTITVLNDEPYIPYDRVAIEQLFKDTNKDLTLGDPALWDESTINLVSNTRGESLNRESRIVKGSDGVDYPYDVLVFATGSSAVRIPIPNADSAHVFRTADDVKNMVSEVERLQTKLGRAPRGIVVGGGLLGLEAAEGLKDLG
;
A
#
# COMPACT_ATOMS: atom_id res chain seq x y z
N MET A 1 4.35 21.33 47.90
CA MET A 1 4.47 20.00 47.23
C MET A 1 4.30 20.23 45.76
N SER A 2 5.41 20.38 45.05
CA SER A 2 5.40 20.54 43.57
C SER A 2 5.25 19.17 42.94
N GLN A 3 4.12 18.92 42.30
CA GLN A 3 3.96 17.74 41.47
C GLN A 3 4.80 17.97 40.21
N HIS A 4 5.93 17.25 40.10
CA HIS A 4 6.61 17.09 38.84
C HIS A 4 5.71 16.23 37.93
N THR A 5 4.96 16.87 37.07
CA THR A 5 4.34 16.23 35.91
C THR A 5 5.51 15.89 34.98
N THR A 6 6.01 14.66 35.03
CA THR A 6 6.89 14.12 33.99
C THR A 6 6.09 14.13 32.70
N ALA A 7 6.40 15.06 31.80
CA ALA A 7 5.92 15.01 30.42
C ALA A 7 6.40 13.65 29.87
N THR A 8 5.50 12.72 29.68
CA THR A 8 5.78 11.48 28.96
C THR A 8 6.11 11.89 27.54
N SER A 9 7.37 11.67 27.11
CA SER A 9 7.73 11.82 25.70
C SER A 9 6.81 10.93 24.88
N GLY A 10 6.29 11.44 23.76
CA GLY A 10 5.47 10.65 22.84
C GLY A 10 6.18 9.40 22.37
N ARG A 11 5.42 8.37 22.04
CA ARG A 11 5.94 7.11 21.51
C ARG A 11 6.11 7.19 20.00
N ASN A 12 7.11 6.50 19.49
CA ASN A 12 7.29 6.28 18.06
C ASN A 12 6.57 4.99 17.64
N ILE A 13 5.50 5.12 16.89
CA ILE A 13 4.74 4.00 16.34
C ILE A 13 5.17 3.81 14.89
N LEU A 14 5.70 2.64 14.57
CA LEU A 14 6.07 2.28 13.21
C LEU A 14 5.06 1.30 12.64
N VAL A 15 4.49 1.64 11.48
CA VAL A 15 3.57 0.78 10.72
C VAL A 15 4.28 0.33 9.44
N VAL A 16 4.40 -0.97 9.23
CA VAL A 16 5.00 -1.51 8.00
C VAL A 16 3.89 -1.97 7.06
N GLY A 17 3.78 -1.28 5.92
CA GLY A 17 2.73 -1.42 4.94
C GLY A 17 1.69 -0.29 5.03
N ALA A 18 1.19 0.15 3.87
CA ALA A 18 0.26 1.28 3.72
C ALA A 18 -1.03 0.90 2.97
N GLY A 19 -1.54 -0.31 3.19
CA GLY A 19 -2.82 -0.75 2.64
C GLY A 19 -4.02 -0.30 3.51
N PRO A 20 -5.24 -0.79 3.20
CA PRO A 20 -6.46 -0.42 3.92
C PRO A 20 -6.40 -0.67 5.43
N ALA A 21 -5.70 -1.74 5.86
CA ALA A 21 -5.52 -2.05 7.28
C ALA A 21 -4.66 -0.99 7.99
N ALA A 22 -3.57 -0.57 7.37
CA ALA A 22 -2.72 0.50 7.89
C ALA A 22 -3.48 1.82 7.98
N TRP A 23 -4.17 2.22 6.91
CA TRP A 23 -5.01 3.41 6.91
C TRP A 23 -6.02 3.41 8.06
N ARG A 24 -6.75 2.29 8.23
CA ARG A 24 -7.74 2.18 9.31
C ARG A 24 -7.12 2.29 10.69
N PHE A 25 -5.95 1.68 10.89
CA PHE A 25 -5.21 1.78 12.14
C PHE A 25 -4.77 3.22 12.41
N VAL A 26 -4.09 3.85 11.44
CA VAL A 26 -3.57 5.24 11.59
C VAL A 26 -4.69 6.20 11.91
N ARG A 27 -5.79 6.14 11.15
CA ARG A 27 -6.97 6.98 11.39
C ARG A 27 -7.55 6.78 12.79
N ALA A 28 -7.84 5.52 13.16
CA ALA A 28 -8.45 5.24 14.46
C ALA A 28 -7.52 5.60 15.63
N TYR A 29 -6.20 5.41 15.45
CA TYR A 29 -5.23 5.81 16.46
C TYR A 29 -5.17 7.33 16.60
N HIS A 30 -5.07 8.06 15.49
CA HIS A 30 -5.02 9.53 15.48
C HIS A 30 -6.28 10.13 16.13
N GLU A 31 -7.47 9.67 15.72
CA GLU A 31 -8.75 10.12 16.30
C GLU A 31 -8.82 9.86 17.82
N GLY A 32 -8.35 8.70 18.29
CA GLY A 32 -8.38 8.32 19.71
C GLY A 32 -7.22 8.85 20.56
N ALA A 33 -6.14 9.33 19.96
CA ALA A 33 -4.94 9.73 20.67
C ALA A 33 -5.16 10.99 21.50
N GLN A 34 -5.96 11.92 21.01
CA GLN A 34 -6.31 13.17 21.68
C GLN A 34 -7.02 12.90 23.02
N ASP A 35 -8.06 12.06 22.98
CA ASP A 35 -8.85 11.70 24.16
C ASP A 35 -8.06 10.87 25.18
N ALA A 36 -7.09 10.09 24.70
CA ALA A 36 -6.27 9.21 25.51
C ALA A 36 -5.01 9.88 26.11
N GLY A 37 -4.82 11.18 25.91
CA GLY A 37 -3.60 11.89 26.34
C GLY A 37 -2.34 11.46 25.62
N ARG A 38 -2.46 11.03 24.36
CA ARG A 38 -1.37 10.52 23.50
C ARG A 38 -1.12 11.41 22.28
N ALA A 39 -1.52 12.66 22.34
CA ALA A 39 -1.36 13.60 21.22
C ALA A 39 0.10 13.83 20.79
N SER A 40 1.07 13.50 21.65
CA SER A 40 2.50 13.59 21.34
C SER A 40 3.10 12.32 20.70
N ASP A 41 2.32 11.25 20.55
CA ASP A 41 2.79 10.04 19.84
C ASP A 41 2.94 10.34 18.34
N THR A 42 3.98 9.80 17.72
CA THR A 42 4.22 9.94 16.29
C THR A 42 4.01 8.61 15.59
N ILE A 43 3.47 8.64 14.38
CA ILE A 43 3.24 7.46 13.55
C ILE A 43 4.06 7.59 12.28
N THR A 44 4.98 6.65 12.04
CA THR A 44 5.66 6.50 10.76
C THR A 44 5.10 5.30 10.03
N VAL A 45 4.71 5.47 8.78
CA VAL A 45 4.16 4.41 7.92
C VAL A 45 5.11 4.17 6.75
N LEU A 46 5.69 2.97 6.65
CA LEU A 46 6.50 2.58 5.51
C LEU A 46 5.60 2.05 4.40
N ASN A 47 5.66 2.67 3.25
CA ASN A 47 4.86 2.34 2.08
C ASN A 47 5.76 1.93 0.91
N ASP A 48 5.62 0.69 0.45
CA ASP A 48 6.34 0.13 -0.70
C ASP A 48 5.90 0.73 -2.06
N GLU A 49 4.80 1.50 -2.07
CA GLU A 49 4.22 2.11 -3.26
C GLU A 49 4.34 3.64 -3.22
N PRO A 50 4.27 4.33 -4.38
CA PRO A 50 4.36 5.79 -4.45
C PRO A 50 3.08 6.51 -4.03
N TYR A 51 1.98 5.78 -3.84
CA TYR A 51 0.65 6.33 -3.61
C TYR A 51 0.34 6.45 -2.12
N ILE A 52 -0.50 7.41 -1.75
CA ILE A 52 -1.19 7.36 -0.45
C ILE A 52 -2.10 6.11 -0.40
N PRO A 53 -2.46 5.60 0.77
CA PRO A 53 -3.32 4.42 0.88
C PRO A 53 -4.59 4.53 0.06
N TYR A 54 -4.86 3.52 -0.74
CA TYR A 54 -6.00 3.46 -1.66
C TYR A 54 -6.79 2.16 -1.53
N ASP A 55 -8.01 2.15 -2.04
CA ASP A 55 -8.89 0.98 -2.02
C ASP A 55 -8.43 -0.06 -3.04
N ARG A 56 -7.79 -1.12 -2.53
CA ARG A 56 -7.33 -2.24 -3.36
C ARG A 56 -8.46 -3.12 -3.88
N VAL A 57 -9.64 -3.03 -3.28
CA VAL A 57 -10.80 -3.80 -3.76
C VAL A 57 -11.37 -3.17 -5.03
N ALA A 58 -11.16 -1.89 -5.23
CA ALA A 58 -11.68 -1.11 -6.35
C ALA A 58 -10.68 -0.92 -7.51
N ILE A 59 -9.52 -1.62 -7.50
CA ILE A 59 -8.48 -1.42 -8.53
C ILE A 59 -8.93 -1.81 -9.94
N GLU A 60 -9.95 -2.65 -10.09
CA GLU A 60 -10.54 -2.99 -11.38
C GLU A 60 -11.08 -1.76 -12.12
N GLN A 61 -11.45 -0.70 -11.39
CA GLN A 61 -11.91 0.55 -12.00
C GLN A 61 -10.82 1.25 -12.82
N LEU A 62 -9.55 0.97 -12.51
CA LEU A 62 -8.41 1.51 -13.25
C LEU A 62 -8.30 0.95 -14.68
N PHE A 63 -8.96 -0.17 -15.01
CA PHE A 63 -9.05 -0.62 -16.40
C PHE A 63 -9.84 0.37 -17.27
N LYS A 64 -10.84 1.05 -16.70
CA LYS A 64 -11.68 2.02 -17.41
C LYS A 64 -11.11 3.43 -17.36
N ASP A 65 -10.47 3.80 -16.25
CA ASP A 65 -9.84 5.10 -16.05
C ASP A 65 -8.59 4.95 -15.16
N THR A 66 -7.43 4.95 -15.78
CA THR A 66 -6.14 4.81 -15.08
C THR A 66 -5.83 5.95 -14.10
N ASN A 67 -6.57 7.05 -14.18
CA ASN A 67 -6.46 8.21 -13.29
C ASN A 67 -7.58 8.25 -12.23
N LYS A 68 -8.41 7.21 -12.16
CA LYS A 68 -9.45 7.12 -11.14
C LYS A 68 -8.85 7.28 -9.74
N ASP A 69 -9.40 8.20 -8.98
CA ASP A 69 -9.02 8.36 -7.58
C ASP A 69 -9.65 7.22 -6.74
N LEU A 70 -8.79 6.44 -6.13
CA LEU A 70 -9.13 5.34 -5.22
C LEU A 70 -8.67 5.61 -3.80
N THR A 71 -8.27 6.84 -3.47
CA THR A 71 -7.75 7.24 -2.16
C THR A 71 -8.73 6.85 -1.03
N LEU A 72 -8.20 6.27 0.04
CA LEU A 72 -8.98 5.92 1.22
C LEU A 72 -9.14 7.13 2.14
N GLY A 73 -10.40 7.52 2.34
CA GLY A 73 -10.78 8.58 3.28
C GLY A 73 -10.29 9.96 2.89
N ASP A 74 -10.04 10.81 3.88
CA ASP A 74 -9.54 12.16 3.66
C ASP A 74 -8.00 12.12 3.52
N PRO A 75 -7.44 12.58 2.40
CA PRO A 75 -5.99 12.66 2.22
C PRO A 75 -5.30 13.60 3.22
N ALA A 76 -6.01 14.57 3.81
CA ALA A 76 -5.47 15.47 4.82
C ALA A 76 -4.95 14.76 6.08
N LEU A 77 -5.40 13.52 6.33
CA LEU A 77 -4.84 12.68 7.41
C LEU A 77 -3.31 12.52 7.28
N TRP A 78 -2.80 12.48 6.07
CA TRP A 78 -1.37 12.26 5.80
C TRP A 78 -0.54 13.54 5.89
N ASP A 79 -1.19 14.70 6.04
CA ASP A 79 -0.55 16.01 6.25
C ASP A 79 -0.44 16.36 7.74
N GLU A 80 -0.99 15.54 8.64
CA GLU A 80 -0.90 15.74 10.08
C GLU A 80 0.54 15.65 10.58
N SER A 81 0.95 16.61 11.39
CA SER A 81 2.34 16.76 11.86
C SER A 81 2.87 15.57 12.69
N THR A 82 1.97 14.73 13.20
CA THR A 82 2.30 13.52 13.97
C THR A 82 2.30 12.26 13.12
N ILE A 83 1.99 12.37 11.82
CA ILE A 83 1.93 11.25 10.88
C ILE A 83 2.96 11.46 9.78
N ASN A 84 3.84 10.48 9.56
CA ASN A 84 4.86 10.49 8.53
C ASN A 84 4.65 9.29 7.59
N LEU A 85 4.19 9.54 6.36
CA LEU A 85 4.08 8.53 5.31
C LEU A 85 5.37 8.53 4.47
N VAL A 86 6.14 7.46 4.58
CA VAL A 86 7.38 7.26 3.83
C VAL A 86 7.07 6.37 2.63
N SER A 87 6.86 6.99 1.48
CA SER A 87 6.55 6.30 0.22
C SER A 87 7.79 5.69 -0.45
N ASN A 88 7.58 4.70 -1.33
CA ASN A 88 8.64 3.95 -2.02
C ASN A 88 9.65 3.29 -1.08
N THR A 89 9.23 2.96 0.14
CA THR A 89 10.10 2.37 1.15
C THR A 89 9.50 1.10 1.72
N ARG A 90 10.15 -0.03 1.44
CA ARG A 90 9.80 -1.34 2.00
C ARG A 90 10.55 -1.55 3.32
N GLY A 91 9.90 -2.09 4.35
CA GLY A 91 10.58 -2.62 5.51
C GLY A 91 11.27 -3.95 5.15
N GLU A 92 12.59 -4.01 5.18
CA GLU A 92 13.37 -5.17 4.70
C GLU A 92 13.79 -6.12 5.82
N SER A 93 14.19 -5.56 6.95
CA SER A 93 14.63 -6.38 8.08
C SER A 93 14.23 -5.77 9.42
N LEU A 94 14.09 -6.63 10.42
CA LEU A 94 13.70 -6.25 11.77
C LEU A 94 14.75 -6.73 12.77
N ASN A 95 15.31 -5.79 13.54
CA ASN A 95 16.05 -6.10 14.75
C ASN A 95 15.16 -5.82 15.97
N ARG A 96 14.73 -6.89 16.65
CA ARG A 96 13.82 -6.79 17.80
C ARG A 96 14.51 -6.29 19.07
N GLU A 97 15.81 -6.57 19.21
CA GLU A 97 16.59 -6.20 20.40
C GLU A 97 16.82 -4.69 20.43
N SER A 98 17.26 -4.12 19.29
CA SER A 98 17.45 -2.69 19.14
C SER A 98 16.16 -1.94 18.79
N ARG A 99 15.06 -2.64 18.49
CA ARG A 99 13.77 -2.07 18.04
C ARG A 99 13.93 -1.18 16.82
N ILE A 100 14.56 -1.73 15.78
CA ILE A 100 14.80 -1.03 14.51
C ILE A 100 14.26 -1.89 13.36
N VAL A 101 13.53 -1.24 12.45
CA VAL A 101 13.25 -1.78 11.11
C VAL A 101 14.14 -1.06 10.13
N LYS A 102 14.85 -1.79 9.27
CA LYS A 102 15.62 -1.22 8.18
C LYS A 102 14.76 -1.09 6.93
N GLY A 103 14.72 0.11 6.36
CA GLY A 103 14.03 0.38 5.11
C GLY A 103 14.88 0.06 3.88
N SER A 104 14.21 -0.13 2.73
CA SER A 104 14.86 -0.32 1.42
C SER A 104 15.60 0.94 0.93
N ASP A 105 15.33 2.08 1.53
CA ASP A 105 16.05 3.35 1.35
C ASP A 105 17.37 3.41 2.14
N GLY A 106 17.69 2.35 2.90
CA GLY A 106 18.87 2.26 3.74
C GLY A 106 18.75 2.95 5.10
N VAL A 107 17.60 3.56 5.41
CA VAL A 107 17.35 4.26 6.67
C VAL A 107 16.92 3.27 7.76
N ASP A 108 17.36 3.52 8.97
CA ASP A 108 16.95 2.80 10.16
C ASP A 108 15.76 3.50 10.83
N TYR A 109 14.66 2.78 11.01
CA TYR A 109 13.42 3.27 11.60
C TYR A 109 13.25 2.71 13.02
N PRO A 110 13.62 3.46 14.06
CA PRO A 110 13.41 3.03 15.43
C PRO A 110 11.93 3.11 15.81
N TYR A 111 11.52 2.25 16.75
CA TYR A 111 10.14 2.21 17.20
C TYR A 111 10.00 1.85 18.68
N ASP A 112 8.95 2.35 19.31
CA ASP A 112 8.44 1.87 20.60
C ASP A 112 7.35 0.82 20.41
N VAL A 113 6.52 1.02 19.37
CA VAL A 113 5.45 0.10 18.97
C VAL A 113 5.58 -0.20 17.49
N LEU A 114 5.54 -1.48 17.12
CA LEU A 114 5.61 -1.93 15.73
C LEU A 114 4.29 -2.58 15.32
N VAL A 115 3.73 -2.14 14.20
CA VAL A 115 2.50 -2.67 13.60
C VAL A 115 2.81 -3.24 12.23
N PHE A 116 2.49 -4.51 12.01
CA PHE A 116 2.58 -5.13 10.70
C PHE A 116 1.24 -5.06 9.97
N ALA A 117 1.21 -4.33 8.87
CA ALA A 117 0.08 -4.23 7.94
C ALA A 117 0.54 -4.51 6.49
N THR A 118 1.47 -5.45 6.34
CA THR A 118 2.22 -5.73 5.11
C THR A 118 1.38 -6.32 3.98
N GLY A 119 0.15 -6.78 4.29
CA GLY A 119 -0.71 -7.40 3.29
C GLY A 119 -0.15 -8.74 2.77
N SER A 120 -0.25 -8.94 1.47
CA SER A 120 0.22 -10.16 0.79
C SER A 120 0.82 -9.82 -0.58
N SER A 121 1.62 -10.72 -1.12
CA SER A 121 2.13 -10.64 -2.49
C SER A 121 1.33 -11.55 -3.41
N ALA A 122 1.29 -11.23 -4.72
CA ALA A 122 0.71 -12.12 -5.70
C ALA A 122 1.56 -13.40 -5.81
N VAL A 123 0.90 -14.55 -5.78
CA VAL A 123 1.55 -15.84 -6.00
C VAL A 123 1.77 -16.03 -7.49
N ARG A 124 3.02 -16.30 -7.89
CA ARG A 124 3.33 -16.72 -9.27
C ARG A 124 3.37 -18.25 -9.33
N ILE A 125 2.63 -18.81 -10.27
CA ILE A 125 2.62 -20.27 -10.47
C ILE A 125 3.96 -20.72 -11.09
N PRO A 126 4.52 -21.88 -10.72
CA PRO A 126 5.81 -22.35 -11.20
C PRO A 126 5.69 -23.01 -12.59
N ILE A 127 5.34 -22.21 -13.59
CA ILE A 127 5.33 -22.63 -15.00
C ILE A 127 6.40 -21.86 -15.79
N PRO A 128 6.92 -22.41 -16.88
CA PRO A 128 7.88 -21.71 -17.73
C PRO A 128 7.35 -20.34 -18.17
N ASN A 129 8.21 -19.32 -18.08
CA ASN A 129 7.91 -17.92 -18.44
C ASN A 129 6.81 -17.23 -17.60
N ALA A 130 6.46 -17.76 -16.43
CA ALA A 130 5.49 -17.10 -15.53
C ALA A 130 5.90 -15.68 -15.14
N ASP A 131 7.20 -15.37 -15.13
CA ASP A 131 7.72 -14.04 -14.79
C ASP A 131 7.35 -12.96 -15.82
N SER A 132 7.03 -13.37 -17.06
CA SER A 132 6.54 -12.45 -18.10
C SER A 132 5.03 -12.17 -18.01
N ALA A 133 4.31 -12.88 -17.15
CA ALA A 133 2.88 -12.66 -16.94
C ALA A 133 2.64 -11.49 -15.99
N HIS A 134 1.63 -10.68 -16.28
CA HIS A 134 1.15 -9.65 -15.36
C HIS A 134 0.48 -10.30 -14.14
N VAL A 135 0.54 -9.63 -13.00
CA VAL A 135 -0.24 -9.95 -11.81
C VAL A 135 -1.32 -8.90 -11.61
N PHE A 136 -2.36 -9.22 -10.85
CA PHE A 136 -3.46 -8.30 -10.57
C PHE A 136 -3.56 -8.10 -9.06
N ARG A 137 -2.83 -7.10 -8.53
CA ARG A 137 -2.72 -6.87 -7.08
C ARG A 137 -2.62 -5.41 -6.69
N THR A 138 -1.92 -4.58 -7.48
CA THR A 138 -1.66 -3.17 -7.20
C THR A 138 -2.21 -2.27 -8.29
N ALA A 139 -2.30 -0.98 -8.01
CA ALA A 139 -2.68 0.01 -9.02
C ALA A 139 -1.72 -0.01 -10.23
N ASP A 140 -0.41 -0.16 -9.97
CA ASP A 140 0.60 -0.24 -11.03
C ASP A 140 0.44 -1.50 -11.88
N ASP A 141 0.04 -2.64 -11.29
CA ASP A 141 -0.23 -3.85 -12.08
C ASP A 141 -1.30 -3.58 -13.13
N VAL A 142 -2.40 -2.90 -12.75
CA VAL A 142 -3.47 -2.56 -13.70
C VAL A 142 -2.99 -1.57 -14.75
N LYS A 143 -2.33 -0.49 -14.35
CA LYS A 143 -1.78 0.51 -15.27
C LYS A 143 -0.81 -0.10 -16.28
N ASN A 144 0.05 -1.02 -15.82
CA ASN A 144 0.97 -1.76 -16.69
C ASN A 144 0.22 -2.67 -17.67
N MET A 145 -0.86 -3.35 -17.24
CA MET A 145 -1.69 -4.15 -18.14
C MET A 145 -2.38 -3.28 -19.19
N VAL A 146 -2.96 -2.15 -18.81
CA VAL A 146 -3.58 -1.22 -19.75
C VAL A 146 -2.56 -0.77 -20.81
N SER A 147 -1.40 -0.29 -20.37
CA SER A 147 -0.33 0.17 -21.27
C SER A 147 0.16 -0.94 -22.21
N GLU A 148 0.26 -2.18 -21.73
CA GLU A 148 0.68 -3.31 -22.56
C GLU A 148 -0.39 -3.68 -23.60
N VAL A 149 -1.68 -3.65 -23.25
CA VAL A 149 -2.78 -3.86 -24.20
C VAL A 149 -2.75 -2.80 -25.30
N GLU A 150 -2.63 -1.51 -24.95
CA GLU A 150 -2.55 -0.40 -25.91
C GLU A 150 -1.34 -0.54 -26.85
N ARG A 151 -0.17 -0.92 -26.31
CA ARG A 151 1.04 -1.19 -27.08
C ARG A 151 0.83 -2.35 -28.07
N LEU A 152 0.18 -3.42 -27.63
CA LEU A 152 -0.10 -4.59 -28.47
C LEU A 152 -1.16 -4.27 -29.55
N GLN A 153 -2.20 -3.53 -29.22
CA GLN A 153 -3.19 -3.07 -30.20
C GLN A 153 -2.54 -2.26 -31.33
N THR A 154 -1.68 -1.31 -30.95
CA THR A 154 -0.92 -0.51 -31.92
C THR A 154 -0.03 -1.38 -32.81
N LYS A 155 0.70 -2.33 -32.23
CA LYS A 155 1.62 -3.23 -32.96
C LYS A 155 0.89 -4.18 -33.90
N LEU A 156 -0.25 -4.71 -33.47
CA LEU A 156 -0.99 -5.76 -34.20
C LEU A 156 -2.03 -5.19 -35.19
N GLY A 157 -2.41 -3.93 -35.03
CA GLY A 157 -3.53 -3.33 -35.76
C GLY A 157 -4.89 -3.96 -35.42
N ARG A 158 -5.00 -4.67 -34.33
CA ARG A 158 -6.22 -5.31 -33.81
C ARG A 158 -6.14 -5.55 -32.31
N ALA A 159 -7.26 -5.87 -31.68
CA ALA A 159 -7.30 -6.30 -30.29
C ALA A 159 -6.40 -7.54 -30.03
N PRO A 160 -5.55 -7.53 -29.00
CA PRO A 160 -4.78 -8.68 -28.60
C PRO A 160 -5.68 -9.75 -27.95
N ARG A 161 -5.16 -10.98 -27.84
CA ARG A 161 -5.82 -12.04 -27.05
C ARG A 161 -5.22 -12.05 -25.66
N GLY A 162 -6.07 -11.93 -24.63
CA GLY A 162 -5.71 -12.11 -23.23
C GLY A 162 -6.00 -13.52 -22.73
N ILE A 163 -5.18 -14.01 -21.82
CA ILE A 163 -5.41 -15.25 -21.08
C ILE A 163 -5.30 -14.91 -19.59
N VAL A 164 -6.34 -15.25 -18.84
CA VAL A 164 -6.34 -15.13 -17.38
C VAL A 164 -6.14 -16.53 -16.77
N VAL A 165 -5.14 -16.64 -15.93
CA VAL A 165 -4.85 -17.88 -15.20
C VAL A 165 -5.35 -17.75 -13.77
N GLY A 166 -6.42 -18.49 -13.46
CA GLY A 166 -7.11 -18.47 -12.19
C GLY A 166 -8.58 -18.06 -12.35
N GLY A 167 -9.49 -18.89 -11.84
CA GLY A 167 -10.96 -18.69 -11.92
C GLY A 167 -11.56 -18.21 -10.60
N GLY A 168 -10.78 -17.64 -9.70
CA GLY A 168 -11.28 -16.97 -8.49
C GLY A 168 -11.80 -15.57 -8.80
N LEU A 169 -12.31 -14.86 -7.78
CA LEU A 169 -12.94 -13.54 -7.92
C LEU A 169 -12.01 -12.54 -8.65
N LEU A 170 -10.77 -12.40 -8.22
CA LEU A 170 -9.79 -11.51 -8.88
C LEU A 170 -9.54 -11.89 -10.35
N GLY A 171 -9.56 -13.18 -10.68
CA GLY A 171 -9.41 -13.63 -12.07
C GLY A 171 -10.60 -13.23 -12.96
N LEU A 172 -11.81 -13.26 -12.42
CA LEU A 172 -13.01 -12.79 -13.11
C LEU A 172 -12.98 -11.28 -13.33
N GLU A 173 -12.60 -10.51 -12.31
CA GLU A 173 -12.44 -9.06 -12.40
C GLU A 173 -11.36 -8.67 -13.43
N ALA A 174 -10.21 -9.35 -13.41
CA ALA A 174 -9.18 -9.15 -14.42
C ALA A 174 -9.65 -9.49 -15.84
N ALA A 175 -10.45 -10.56 -16.00
CA ALA A 175 -10.98 -10.94 -17.30
C ALA A 175 -12.00 -9.91 -17.84
N GLU A 176 -12.86 -9.39 -16.96
CA GLU A 176 -13.79 -8.31 -17.31
C GLU A 176 -13.04 -7.04 -17.69
N GLY A 177 -12.05 -6.62 -16.88
CA GLY A 177 -11.23 -5.46 -17.16
C GLY A 177 -10.49 -5.55 -18.49
N LEU A 178 -9.88 -6.72 -18.79
CA LEU A 178 -9.23 -6.94 -20.09
C LEU A 178 -10.23 -6.90 -21.26
N LYS A 179 -11.44 -7.38 -21.07
CA LYS A 179 -12.51 -7.31 -22.08
C LYS A 179 -12.94 -5.87 -22.34
N ASP A 180 -12.98 -5.03 -21.31
CA ASP A 180 -13.32 -3.61 -21.43
C ASP A 180 -12.28 -2.80 -22.25
N LEU A 181 -11.06 -3.31 -22.35
CA LEU A 181 -9.99 -2.71 -23.17
C LEU A 181 -10.07 -3.11 -24.67
N GLY A 182 -10.95 -4.01 -25.05
CA GLY A 182 -11.20 -4.42 -26.45
C GLY A 182 -10.80 -5.87 -26.75
#